data_7e77c20e735792319f28ac2d7e13cf49
#
_entry.id   7e77c20e735792319f28ac2d7e13cf49
#
_cell.length_a   1.000
_cell.length_b   1.000
_cell.length_c   1.000
_cell.angle_alpha   90.00
_cell.angle_beta   90.00
_cell.angle_gamma   90.00
#
_symmetry.space_group_name_H-M   'P 1'
#
loop_
_entity.id
_entity.type
_entity.pdbx_description
1 polymer ?
#
loop_
_entity_poly.entity_id
_entity_poly.type
_entity_poly.pdbx_seq_one_letter_code
_entity_poly.pdbx_strand_id
1 'polypeptide(L)'
;NAEQVEIGPNTDVTKQGASTGNVGTTLGTKESELNLTYANLLKTELESRGYQVLMTRDTDEINLSNKDRALLANDSEATVYVRIQMNFSENSSLTGVMGVCMTPDSEFNSDLYNDSYRLATRLIQGVLDNTACTNQGIYETDQMTAINWSEKPVALIKLGYLSNEEEESK
;
A
#
# COMPACT_ATOMS: atom_id res chain seq x y z
N ASN A 1 14.45 6.17 -18.76
CA ASN A 1 13.05 5.74 -18.91
C ASN A 1 12.76 4.77 -17.77
N ALA A 2 11.74 5.05 -16.97
CA ALA A 2 11.30 4.11 -15.98
C ALA A 2 10.80 2.83 -16.67
N GLU A 3 11.19 1.68 -16.12
CA GLU A 3 10.73 0.38 -16.61
C GLU A 3 9.19 0.34 -16.64
N GLN A 4 8.63 -0.20 -17.72
CA GLN A 4 7.19 -0.43 -17.86
C GLN A 4 6.91 -1.90 -17.56
N VAL A 5 5.87 -2.16 -16.75
CA VAL A 5 5.43 -3.51 -16.41
C VAL A 5 3.93 -3.66 -16.70
N GLU A 6 3.49 -4.86 -17.00
CA GLU A 6 2.07 -5.13 -17.20
C GLU A 6 1.29 -4.83 -15.91
N ILE A 7 0.11 -4.22 -16.07
CA ILE A 7 -0.75 -3.84 -14.95
C ILE A 7 -1.31 -5.04 -14.18
N GLY A 8 -1.38 -6.21 -14.81
CA GLY A 8 -1.87 -7.47 -14.26
C GLY A 8 -1.50 -8.65 -15.15
N PRO A 9 -1.81 -9.88 -14.75
CA PRO A 9 -1.60 -11.07 -15.58
C PRO A 9 -2.48 -11.03 -16.84
N ASN A 10 -1.94 -11.59 -17.95
CA ASN A 10 -2.64 -11.75 -19.21
C ASN A 10 -3.18 -10.47 -19.86
N THR A 11 -2.49 -9.35 -19.68
CA THR A 11 -2.84 -8.08 -20.32
C THR A 11 -1.60 -7.41 -20.92
N ASP A 12 -1.80 -6.70 -22.04
CA ASP A 12 -0.76 -5.88 -22.69
C ASP A 12 -0.74 -4.43 -22.15
N VAL A 13 -1.66 -4.11 -21.24
CA VAL A 13 -1.69 -2.77 -20.61
C VAL A 13 -0.54 -2.65 -19.64
N THR A 14 0.30 -1.62 -19.84
CA THR A 14 1.49 -1.38 -19.01
C THR A 14 1.38 -0.09 -18.21
N LYS A 15 2.09 -0.06 -17.08
CA LYS A 15 2.33 1.11 -16.25
C LYS A 15 3.79 1.19 -15.84
N GLN A 16 4.19 2.36 -15.33
CA GLN A 16 5.49 2.52 -14.69
C GLN A 16 5.66 1.51 -13.57
N GLY A 17 6.74 0.74 -13.60
CA GLY A 17 7.00 -0.37 -12.68
C GLY A 17 7.13 0.07 -11.22
N ALA A 18 7.75 1.21 -10.97
CA ALA A 18 7.84 1.83 -9.66
C ALA A 18 7.88 3.36 -9.78
N SER A 19 7.49 4.07 -8.73
CA SER A 19 7.68 5.51 -8.59
C SER A 19 8.57 5.79 -7.38
N THR A 20 9.21 6.96 -7.38
CA THR A 20 9.99 7.45 -6.24
C THR A 20 9.12 7.85 -5.04
N GLY A 21 7.80 7.86 -5.20
CA GLY A 21 6.87 8.39 -4.21
C GLY A 21 6.76 9.91 -4.24
N ASN A 22 5.91 10.44 -3.38
CA ASN A 22 5.71 11.87 -3.21
C ASN A 22 6.69 12.44 -2.18
N VAL A 23 6.81 13.77 -2.20
CA VAL A 23 7.54 14.53 -1.18
C VAL A 23 6.56 15.50 -0.53
N GLY A 24 6.56 15.54 0.78
CA GLY A 24 5.72 16.43 1.56
C GLY A 24 5.97 17.90 1.22
N THR A 25 4.91 18.68 1.27
CA THR A 25 4.93 20.06 0.77
C THR A 25 5.46 21.06 1.78
N THR A 26 5.49 20.71 3.06
CA THR A 26 5.87 21.62 4.17
C THR A 26 7.24 21.28 4.74
N LEU A 27 7.48 20.00 5.07
CA LEU A 27 8.73 19.54 5.71
C LEU A 27 9.68 18.85 4.72
N GLY A 28 9.20 18.54 3.51
CA GLY A 28 9.97 17.79 2.52
C GLY A 28 10.14 16.32 2.85
N THR A 29 9.23 15.76 3.65
CA THR A 29 9.21 14.34 4.04
C THR A 29 9.07 13.45 2.82
N LYS A 30 9.99 12.51 2.63
CA LYS A 30 9.92 11.58 1.51
C LYS A 30 9.00 10.42 1.85
N GLU A 31 8.03 10.16 0.98
CA GLU A 31 7.10 9.05 1.11
C GLU A 31 7.83 7.71 1.25
N SER A 32 8.91 7.50 0.49
CA SER A 32 9.66 6.24 0.52
C SER A 32 10.27 5.96 1.90
N GLU A 33 10.88 6.96 2.54
CA GLU A 33 11.50 6.85 3.86
C GLU A 33 10.44 6.61 4.95
N LEU A 34 9.31 7.33 4.87
CA LEU A 34 8.22 7.22 5.83
C LEU A 34 7.51 5.87 5.73
N ASN A 35 7.23 5.39 4.51
CA ASN A 35 6.64 4.06 4.28
C ASN A 35 7.52 2.95 4.86
N LEU A 36 8.85 3.05 4.72
CA LEU A 36 9.77 2.07 5.30
C LEU A 36 9.78 2.11 6.82
N THR A 37 9.71 3.30 7.39
CA THR A 37 9.61 3.50 8.84
C THR A 37 8.36 2.81 9.41
N TYR A 38 7.20 3.08 8.85
CA TYR A 38 5.95 2.45 9.28
C TYR A 38 5.95 0.93 9.05
N ALA A 39 6.53 0.47 7.94
CA ALA A 39 6.64 -0.97 7.68
C ALA A 39 7.52 -1.69 8.71
N ASN A 40 8.63 -1.08 9.12
CA ASN A 40 9.51 -1.62 10.17
C ASN A 40 8.84 -1.62 11.56
N LEU A 41 8.08 -0.58 11.90
CA LEU A 41 7.30 -0.54 13.13
C LEU A 41 6.23 -1.65 13.15
N LEU A 42 5.49 -1.79 12.05
CA LEU A 42 4.48 -2.84 11.90
C LEU A 42 5.11 -4.24 11.97
N LYS A 43 6.25 -4.45 11.30
CA LYS A 43 7.02 -5.70 11.38
C LYS A 43 7.36 -6.03 12.83
N THR A 44 7.96 -5.10 13.55
CA THR A 44 8.37 -5.29 14.95
C THR A 44 7.18 -5.69 15.83
N GLU A 45 6.04 -5.01 15.65
CA GLU A 45 4.83 -5.29 16.43
C GLU A 45 4.23 -6.67 16.09
N LEU A 46 4.18 -7.04 14.81
CA LEU A 46 3.68 -8.34 14.39
C LEU A 46 4.59 -9.48 14.87
N GLU A 47 5.91 -9.33 14.76
CA GLU A 47 6.87 -10.33 15.24
C GLU A 47 6.81 -10.51 16.76
N SER A 48 6.58 -9.43 17.52
CA SER A 48 6.39 -9.50 18.97
C SER A 48 5.15 -10.31 19.36
N ARG A 49 4.17 -10.42 18.47
CA ARG A 49 2.94 -11.22 18.62
C ARG A 49 3.05 -12.62 18.02
N GLY A 50 4.23 -13.02 17.54
CA GLY A 50 4.51 -14.37 17.02
C GLY A 50 4.19 -14.55 15.53
N TYR A 51 3.91 -13.49 14.78
CA TYR A 51 3.78 -13.56 13.33
C TYR A 51 5.16 -13.56 12.66
N GLN A 52 5.26 -14.19 11.50
CA GLN A 52 6.43 -14.08 10.62
C GLN A 52 6.16 -12.97 9.61
N VAL A 53 7.15 -12.10 9.39
CA VAL A 53 7.02 -10.98 8.46
C VAL A 53 8.12 -11.01 7.41
N LEU A 54 7.71 -11.07 6.14
CA LEU A 54 8.58 -10.88 4.99
C LEU A 54 8.45 -9.44 4.50
N MET A 55 9.55 -8.71 4.46
CA MET A 55 9.59 -7.36 3.90
C MET A 55 9.92 -7.40 2.41
N THR A 56 9.22 -6.61 1.60
CA THR A 56 9.57 -6.46 0.17
C THR A 56 10.77 -5.55 -0.05
N ARG A 57 11.22 -4.86 0.97
CA ARG A 57 12.47 -4.09 1.05
C ARG A 57 12.86 -3.84 2.50
N ASP A 58 14.11 -3.65 2.76
CA ASP A 58 14.70 -3.30 4.06
C ASP A 58 15.54 -2.02 4.00
N THR A 59 15.74 -1.47 2.81
CA THR A 59 16.45 -0.21 2.57
C THR A 59 15.60 0.74 1.73
N ASP A 60 16.02 1.99 1.62
CA ASP A 60 15.38 2.98 0.74
C ASP A 60 15.80 2.82 -0.72
N GLU A 61 16.93 2.19 -0.99
CA GLU A 61 17.36 1.85 -2.34
C GLU A 61 16.62 0.62 -2.85
N ILE A 62 15.84 0.80 -3.93
CA ILE A 62 14.97 -0.26 -4.44
C ILE A 62 15.07 -0.37 -5.95
N ASN A 63 15.30 -1.61 -6.41
CA ASN A 63 15.21 -1.99 -7.81
C ASN A 63 13.98 -2.88 -8.12
N LEU A 64 13.04 -3.06 -7.17
CA LEU A 64 11.86 -3.89 -7.37
C LEU A 64 10.69 -3.07 -7.90
N SER A 65 10.13 -3.51 -9.02
CA SER A 65 8.86 -2.98 -9.54
C SER A 65 7.67 -3.35 -8.64
N ASN A 66 6.53 -2.72 -8.87
CA ASN A 66 5.29 -3.10 -8.19
C ASN A 66 4.86 -4.54 -8.50
N LYS A 67 5.17 -5.04 -9.71
CA LYS A 67 4.97 -6.43 -10.10
C LYS A 67 5.88 -7.36 -9.29
N ASP A 68 7.20 -7.07 -9.23
CA ASP A 68 8.15 -7.91 -8.48
C ASP A 68 7.79 -8.05 -7.00
N ARG A 69 7.25 -6.98 -6.39
CA ARG A 69 6.80 -7.03 -5.00
C ARG A 69 5.61 -7.96 -4.80
N ALA A 70 4.67 -8.01 -5.75
CA ALA A 70 3.56 -8.94 -5.70
C ALA A 70 4.05 -10.38 -5.89
N LEU A 71 4.94 -10.62 -6.88
CA LEU A 71 5.52 -11.93 -7.12
C LEU A 71 6.32 -12.44 -5.90
N LEU A 72 7.09 -11.57 -5.23
CA LEU A 72 7.78 -11.93 -3.98
C LEU A 72 6.79 -12.39 -2.90
N ALA A 73 5.64 -11.73 -2.77
CA ALA A 73 4.60 -12.15 -1.84
C ALA A 73 3.97 -13.49 -2.26
N ASN A 74 3.70 -13.69 -3.57
CA ASN A 74 3.12 -14.93 -4.11
C ASN A 74 4.03 -16.13 -3.87
N ASP A 75 5.34 -15.99 -4.11
CA ASP A 75 6.34 -17.05 -3.96
C ASP A 75 6.65 -17.39 -2.49
N SER A 76 6.11 -16.63 -1.55
CA SER A 76 6.32 -16.84 -0.12
C SER A 76 5.18 -17.62 0.55
N GLU A 77 5.40 -18.06 1.79
CA GLU A 77 4.40 -18.67 2.66
C GLU A 77 3.46 -17.62 3.32
N ALA A 78 3.51 -16.36 2.89
CA ALA A 78 2.68 -15.31 3.43
C ALA A 78 1.18 -15.59 3.18
N THR A 79 0.36 -15.36 4.17
CA THR A 79 -1.11 -15.53 4.08
C THR A 79 -1.83 -14.27 3.65
N VAL A 80 -1.19 -13.11 3.80
CA VAL A 80 -1.72 -11.81 3.36
C VAL A 80 -0.56 -10.93 2.87
N TYR A 81 -0.88 -10.00 1.98
CA TYR A 81 0.05 -8.99 1.49
C TYR A 81 -0.45 -7.59 1.88
N VAL A 82 0.32 -6.88 2.72
CA VAL A 82 0.00 -5.51 3.14
C VAL A 82 0.93 -4.54 2.47
N ARG A 83 0.38 -3.47 1.91
CA ARG A 83 1.12 -2.35 1.35
C ARG A 83 0.87 -1.09 2.18
N ILE A 84 1.92 -0.33 2.44
CA ILE A 84 1.85 0.93 3.18
C ILE A 84 2.30 2.05 2.25
N GLN A 85 1.49 3.10 2.16
CA GLN A 85 1.79 4.32 1.41
C GLN A 85 1.25 5.54 2.15
N MET A 86 1.76 6.72 1.78
CA MET A 86 1.11 7.98 2.08
C MET A 86 0.22 8.40 0.92
N ASN A 87 -0.71 9.28 1.19
CA ASN A 87 -1.54 9.91 0.16
C ASN A 87 -0.95 11.26 -0.24
N PHE A 88 -1.38 11.76 -1.39
CA PHE A 88 -1.05 13.09 -1.87
C PHE A 88 -2.21 13.64 -2.69
N SER A 89 -2.52 14.93 -2.55
CA SER A 89 -3.58 15.61 -3.30
C SER A 89 -3.19 17.06 -3.57
N GLU A 90 -3.66 17.61 -4.68
CA GLU A 90 -3.59 19.05 -4.94
C GLU A 90 -4.47 19.84 -3.94
N ASN A 91 -5.50 19.22 -3.39
CA ASN A 91 -6.27 19.77 -2.29
C ASN A 91 -5.57 19.45 -0.95
N SER A 92 -4.80 20.40 -0.44
CA SER A 92 -4.06 20.30 0.82
C SER A 92 -4.93 20.24 2.08
N SER A 93 -6.27 20.42 1.96
CA SER A 93 -7.18 20.27 3.11
C SER A 93 -7.62 18.83 3.34
N LEU A 94 -7.30 17.89 2.45
CA LEU A 94 -7.61 16.48 2.64
C LEU A 94 -6.75 15.87 3.72
N THR A 95 -7.38 15.05 4.58
CA THR A 95 -6.76 14.35 5.71
C THR A 95 -7.32 12.94 5.83
N GLY A 96 -6.59 12.08 6.55
CA GLY A 96 -7.13 10.82 7.03
C GLY A 96 -6.58 9.57 6.37
N VAL A 97 -7.09 8.43 6.82
CA VAL A 97 -6.68 7.10 6.40
C VAL A 97 -7.63 6.52 5.36
N MET A 98 -7.06 5.84 4.36
CA MET A 98 -7.80 5.18 3.29
C MET A 98 -7.27 3.76 3.08
N GLY A 99 -8.17 2.79 2.92
CA GLY A 99 -7.83 1.45 2.42
C GLY A 99 -7.98 1.38 0.90
N VAL A 100 -7.23 0.49 0.26
CA VAL A 100 -7.38 0.21 -1.17
C VAL A 100 -7.32 -1.29 -1.40
N CYS A 101 -8.25 -1.82 -2.20
CA CYS A 101 -8.23 -3.20 -2.70
C CYS A 101 -8.75 -3.26 -4.14
N MET A 102 -8.77 -4.46 -4.75
CA MET A 102 -9.38 -4.69 -6.06
C MET A 102 -10.90 -4.48 -6.01
N THR A 103 -11.52 -4.35 -7.18
CA THR A 103 -12.99 -4.38 -7.30
C THR A 103 -13.53 -5.82 -7.17
N PRO A 104 -14.83 -5.99 -6.82
CA PRO A 104 -15.43 -7.33 -6.74
C PRO A 104 -15.48 -8.05 -8.09
N ASP A 105 -15.41 -7.32 -9.20
CA ASP A 105 -15.46 -7.83 -10.57
C ASP A 105 -14.08 -7.76 -11.26
N SER A 106 -12.99 -7.66 -10.48
CA SER A 106 -11.62 -7.62 -11.01
C SER A 106 -11.36 -8.79 -11.95
N GLU A 107 -10.90 -8.50 -13.17
CA GLU A 107 -10.52 -9.51 -14.15
C GLU A 107 -9.25 -10.28 -13.74
N PHE A 108 -8.51 -9.80 -12.75
CA PHE A 108 -7.22 -10.36 -12.35
C PHE A 108 -7.33 -11.34 -11.18
N ASN A 109 -8.11 -11.00 -10.15
CA ASN A 109 -8.12 -11.73 -8.88
C ASN A 109 -9.38 -11.46 -8.02
N SER A 110 -10.55 -11.39 -8.63
CA SER A 110 -11.83 -11.15 -7.94
C SER A 110 -12.18 -12.19 -6.87
N ASP A 111 -11.63 -13.40 -6.98
CA ASP A 111 -11.77 -14.45 -5.96
C ASP A 111 -11.16 -14.07 -4.60
N LEU A 112 -10.19 -13.16 -4.59
CA LEU A 112 -9.56 -12.62 -3.38
C LEU A 112 -10.28 -11.39 -2.79
N TYR A 113 -11.31 -10.88 -3.48
CA TYR A 113 -11.96 -9.62 -3.11
C TYR A 113 -12.43 -9.58 -1.65
N ASN A 114 -13.22 -10.57 -1.23
CA ASN A 114 -13.81 -10.57 0.12
C ASN A 114 -12.75 -10.52 1.24
N ASP A 115 -11.67 -11.27 1.08
CA ASP A 115 -10.59 -11.32 2.05
C ASP A 115 -9.74 -10.05 2.02
N SER A 116 -9.50 -9.50 0.83
CA SER A 116 -8.78 -8.24 0.62
C SER A 116 -9.56 -7.03 1.18
N TYR A 117 -10.86 -6.97 0.92
CA TYR A 117 -11.74 -5.93 1.48
C TYR A 117 -11.79 -6.00 3.02
N ARG A 118 -11.90 -7.23 3.57
CA ARG A 118 -11.85 -7.44 5.02
C ARG A 118 -10.51 -7.03 5.61
N LEU A 119 -9.40 -7.34 4.93
CA LEU A 119 -8.06 -6.90 5.34
C LEU A 119 -7.97 -5.38 5.35
N ALA A 120 -8.38 -4.70 4.27
CA ALA A 120 -8.40 -3.24 4.19
C ALA A 120 -9.24 -2.61 5.32
N THR A 121 -10.43 -3.17 5.59
CA THR A 121 -11.30 -2.73 6.69
C THR A 121 -10.61 -2.83 8.04
N ARG A 122 -9.92 -3.95 8.32
CA ARG A 122 -9.22 -4.16 9.59
C ARG A 122 -8.01 -3.24 9.76
N LEU A 123 -7.29 -2.96 8.69
CA LEU A 123 -6.17 -2.01 8.71
C LEU A 123 -6.66 -0.60 9.04
N ILE A 124 -7.72 -0.13 8.37
CA ILE A 124 -8.32 1.19 8.68
C ILE A 124 -8.78 1.23 10.13
N GLN A 125 -9.54 0.20 10.58
CA GLN A 125 -10.07 0.17 11.93
C GLN A 125 -8.96 0.24 12.99
N GLY A 126 -7.86 -0.49 12.78
CA GLY A 126 -6.71 -0.45 13.68
C GLY A 126 -6.09 0.94 13.82
N VAL A 127 -6.08 1.73 12.74
CA VAL A 127 -5.63 3.14 12.79
C VAL A 127 -6.64 4.00 13.54
N LEU A 128 -7.94 3.88 13.21
CA LEU A 128 -9.00 4.69 13.81
C LEU A 128 -9.16 4.46 15.32
N ASP A 129 -8.98 3.22 15.78
CA ASP A 129 -9.08 2.86 17.20
C ASP A 129 -8.01 3.54 18.06
N ASN A 130 -6.91 3.96 17.44
CA ASN A 130 -5.73 4.51 18.13
C ASN A 130 -5.40 5.96 17.75
N THR A 131 -6.15 6.55 16.84
CA THR A 131 -5.92 7.91 16.35
C THR A 131 -7.25 8.65 16.15
N ALA A 132 -7.20 9.97 16.11
CA ALA A 132 -8.35 10.83 15.78
C ALA A 132 -8.40 11.18 14.28
N CYS A 133 -7.80 10.36 13.40
CA CYS A 133 -7.77 10.68 11.98
C CYS A 133 -9.13 10.47 11.29
N THR A 134 -9.32 11.14 10.17
CA THR A 134 -10.53 11.01 9.36
C THR A 134 -10.55 9.67 8.62
N ASN A 135 -11.69 8.99 8.63
CA ASN A 135 -11.90 7.78 7.84
C ASN A 135 -12.32 8.17 6.40
N GLN A 136 -11.46 7.88 5.43
CA GLN A 136 -11.72 8.09 4.00
C GLN A 136 -12.35 6.86 3.33
N GLY A 137 -12.60 5.79 4.08
CA GLY A 137 -13.20 4.56 3.56
C GLY A 137 -12.24 3.68 2.75
N ILE A 138 -12.83 2.81 1.93
CA ILE A 138 -12.08 1.91 1.04
C ILE A 138 -12.29 2.36 -0.40
N TYR A 139 -11.19 2.55 -1.11
CA TYR A 139 -11.16 2.80 -2.55
C TYR A 139 -10.90 1.49 -3.29
N GLU A 140 -11.87 1.08 -4.08
CA GLU A 140 -11.79 -0.13 -4.89
C GLU A 140 -11.30 0.21 -6.30
N THR A 141 -10.26 -0.51 -6.78
CA THR A 141 -9.66 -0.22 -8.08
C THR A 141 -8.87 -1.38 -8.65
N ASP A 142 -8.95 -1.57 -9.96
CA ASP A 142 -8.15 -2.52 -10.73
C ASP A 142 -7.01 -1.81 -11.49
N GLN A 143 -6.64 -0.60 -11.03
CA GLN A 143 -5.59 0.20 -11.64
C GLN A 143 -4.25 0.13 -10.88
N MET A 144 -4.07 -0.83 -9.98
CA MET A 144 -2.85 -0.96 -9.18
C MET A 144 -2.12 -2.29 -9.45
N THR A 145 -0.99 -2.21 -10.16
CA THR A 145 -0.18 -3.36 -10.57
C THR A 145 0.06 -4.37 -9.43
N ALA A 146 0.50 -3.93 -8.26
CA ALA A 146 0.81 -4.86 -7.18
C ALA A 146 -0.43 -5.49 -6.53
N ILE A 147 -1.61 -4.90 -6.68
CA ILE A 147 -2.88 -5.51 -6.27
C ILE A 147 -3.28 -6.55 -7.31
N ASN A 148 -3.25 -6.21 -8.60
CA ASN A 148 -3.68 -7.06 -9.69
C ASN A 148 -2.82 -8.33 -9.85
N TRP A 149 -1.51 -8.24 -9.57
CA TRP A 149 -0.58 -9.37 -9.62
C TRP A 149 -0.60 -10.24 -8.36
N SER A 150 -1.33 -9.84 -7.30
CA SER A 150 -1.35 -10.60 -6.06
C SER A 150 -2.20 -11.86 -6.18
N GLU A 151 -1.64 -12.99 -5.75
CA GLU A 151 -2.33 -14.28 -5.53
C GLU A 151 -2.65 -14.49 -4.05
N LYS A 152 -2.43 -13.49 -3.22
CA LYS A 152 -2.75 -13.47 -1.79
C LYS A 152 -3.77 -12.37 -1.51
N PRO A 153 -4.63 -12.51 -0.48
CA PRO A 153 -5.41 -11.39 0.01
C PRO A 153 -4.52 -10.17 0.22
N VAL A 154 -4.83 -9.06 -0.46
CA VAL A 154 -3.97 -7.89 -0.51
C VAL A 154 -4.74 -6.62 -0.19
N ALA A 155 -4.17 -5.77 0.65
CA ALA A 155 -4.69 -4.43 0.87
C ALA A 155 -3.53 -3.41 0.94
N LEU A 156 -3.81 -2.23 0.39
CA LEU A 156 -2.95 -1.07 0.57
C LEU A 156 -3.63 -0.13 1.58
N ILE A 157 -2.85 0.35 2.55
CA ILE A 157 -3.29 1.39 3.48
C ILE A 157 -2.53 2.68 3.20
N LYS A 158 -3.25 3.79 3.07
CA LYS A 158 -2.72 5.14 2.98
C LYS A 158 -2.94 5.83 4.32
N LEU A 159 -1.83 6.18 4.99
CA LEU A 159 -1.85 6.57 6.42
C LEU A 159 -2.05 8.08 6.66
N GLY A 160 -2.14 8.87 5.62
CA GLY A 160 -2.33 10.32 5.70
C GLY A 160 -1.89 11.00 4.41
N TYR A 161 -1.99 12.32 4.36
CA TYR A 161 -1.69 13.14 3.17
C TYR A 161 -0.42 13.96 3.38
N LEU A 162 0.65 13.67 2.63
CA LEU A 162 1.89 14.46 2.63
C LEU A 162 1.70 15.88 2.05
N SER A 163 0.58 16.14 1.41
CA SER A 163 0.18 17.47 0.94
C SER A 163 -0.53 18.31 2.01
N ASN A 164 -0.81 17.73 3.19
CA ASN A 164 -1.43 18.42 4.32
C ASN A 164 -0.39 18.69 5.41
N GLU A 165 -0.22 19.95 5.80
CA GLU A 165 0.80 20.40 6.75
C GLU A 165 0.67 19.74 8.13
N GLU A 166 -0.57 19.60 8.63
CA GLU A 166 -0.80 19.00 9.94
C GLU A 166 -0.51 17.49 9.93
N GLU A 167 -0.81 16.79 8.85
CA GLU A 167 -0.55 15.34 8.73
C GLU A 167 0.92 15.05 8.43
N GLU A 168 1.59 15.90 7.64
CA GLU A 168 3.03 15.74 7.41
C GLU A 168 3.86 15.96 8.69
N SER A 169 3.34 16.74 9.64
CA SER A 169 4.04 17.07 10.89
C SER A 169 3.80 16.08 12.04
N LYS A 170 2.94 15.08 11.86
CA LYS A 170 2.64 14.03 12.84
C LYS A 170 3.55 12.83 12.70
#